data_c31b16621863a8f172beb36ac811ff1e
#
_entry.id   c31b16621863a8f172beb36ac811ff1e
#
_cell.length_a   1.000
_cell.length_b   1.000
_cell.length_c   1.000
_cell.angle_alpha   90.00
_cell.angle_beta   90.00
_cell.angle_gamma   90.00
#
_symmetry.space_group_name_H-M   'P 1'
#
loop_
_entity.id
_entity.type
_entity.pdbx_description
1 polymer ?
#
loop_
_entity_poly.entity_id
_entity_poly.type
_entity_poly.pdbx_seq_one_letter_code
_entity_poly.pdbx_strand_id
1 'polypeptide(L)'
;RGIRERKVVFMSTDNEAMIRHILDWVSGIGYIKPEDIPNIDLYMDQVTTFMEEQLAHSKRYQEDKILTKTMINNYAKNNLLPSPVKKRYSKEHLLVLIFIYYFKNILSINDIQTLLNPITDKYFKSQEKLDLTSIYEEVFSMEKEQIEVLKKELLKNYQTAQNTFTDAPEDEQDFLKLFSFICLLSFDVYMKKTIIE
;
A
#
# COMPACT_ATOMS: atom_id res chain seq x y z
N ARG A 1 -15.97 -4.85 -16.57
CA ARG A 1 -14.95 -5.00 -17.63
C ARG A 1 -13.53 -5.06 -17.06
N GLY A 2 -13.15 -4.24 -16.04
CA GLY A 2 -11.79 -4.21 -15.46
C GLY A 2 -11.32 -5.46 -14.69
N ILE A 3 -12.24 -6.26 -14.13
CA ILE A 3 -11.92 -7.51 -13.43
C ILE A 3 -11.43 -8.59 -14.40
N ARG A 4 -11.95 -8.62 -15.61
CA ARG A 4 -11.49 -9.53 -16.66
C ARG A 4 -10.08 -9.17 -17.15
N GLU A 5 -9.76 -7.88 -17.22
CA GLU A 5 -8.47 -7.44 -17.76
C GLU A 5 -7.29 -7.76 -16.84
N ARG A 6 -7.41 -7.61 -15.50
CA ARG A 6 -6.34 -8.05 -14.58
C ARG A 6 -6.16 -9.57 -14.53
N LYS A 7 -7.26 -10.33 -14.60
CA LYS A 7 -7.20 -11.80 -14.67
C LYS A 7 -6.64 -12.27 -16.02
N VAL A 8 -6.92 -11.55 -17.10
CA VAL A 8 -6.42 -11.84 -18.45
C VAL A 8 -4.92 -11.55 -18.57
N VAL A 9 -4.40 -10.52 -17.91
CA VAL A 9 -2.94 -10.23 -17.87
C VAL A 9 -2.16 -11.38 -17.20
N PHE A 10 -2.70 -11.97 -16.15
CA PHE A 10 -2.09 -13.15 -15.50
C PHE A 10 -2.31 -14.47 -16.26
N MET A 11 -3.20 -14.52 -17.22
CA MET A 11 -3.47 -15.69 -18.09
C MET A 11 -2.90 -15.52 -19.50
N SER A 12 -2.22 -14.40 -19.79
CA SER A 12 -1.47 -14.20 -21.03
C SER A 12 -0.24 -15.07 -21.02
N THR A 13 -0.05 -15.85 -22.09
CA THR A 13 1.17 -16.66 -22.35
C THR A 13 2.38 -15.75 -22.65
N ASP A 14 2.21 -14.45 -22.77
CA ASP A 14 3.28 -13.47 -22.98
C ASP A 14 3.76 -12.87 -21.64
N ASN A 15 4.71 -13.56 -21.02
CA ASN A 15 5.36 -13.13 -19.78
C ASN A 15 6.10 -11.80 -19.93
N GLU A 16 6.54 -11.43 -21.13
CA GLU A 16 7.18 -10.14 -21.39
C GLU A 16 6.17 -8.98 -21.38
N ALA A 17 4.99 -9.18 -21.95
CA ALA A 17 3.93 -8.18 -21.89
C ALA A 17 3.47 -7.97 -20.42
N MET A 18 3.37 -9.05 -19.65
CA MET A 18 3.03 -8.98 -18.24
C MET A 18 4.02 -8.13 -17.44
N ILE A 19 5.33 -8.37 -17.57
CA ILE A 19 6.33 -7.60 -16.82
C ILE A 19 6.34 -6.13 -17.22
N ARG A 20 6.16 -5.81 -18.50
CA ARG A 20 6.00 -4.42 -18.96
C ARG A 20 4.81 -3.73 -18.28
N HIS A 21 3.66 -4.37 -18.27
CA HIS A 21 2.46 -3.84 -17.57
C HIS A 21 2.68 -3.63 -16.07
N ILE A 22 3.38 -4.56 -15.41
CA ILE A 22 3.71 -4.42 -13.99
C ILE A 22 4.62 -3.20 -13.77
N LEU A 23 5.66 -3.03 -14.59
CA LEU A 23 6.59 -1.90 -14.47
C LEU A 23 5.91 -0.56 -14.74
N ASP A 24 5.00 -0.49 -15.71
CA ASP A 24 4.21 0.70 -16.00
C ASP A 24 3.28 1.03 -14.83
N TRP A 25 2.62 0.03 -14.27
CA TRP A 25 1.76 0.21 -13.10
C TRP A 25 2.56 0.69 -11.88
N VAL A 26 3.71 0.04 -11.59
CA VAL A 26 4.61 0.46 -10.48
C VAL A 26 5.09 1.89 -10.67
N SER A 27 5.37 2.32 -11.90
CA SER A 27 5.78 3.69 -12.19
C SER A 27 4.70 4.74 -11.91
N GLY A 28 3.43 4.33 -11.88
CA GLY A 28 2.29 5.18 -11.54
C GLY A 28 1.94 5.22 -10.05
N ILE A 29 2.64 4.43 -9.21
CA ILE A 29 2.42 4.47 -7.75
C ILE A 29 2.98 5.78 -7.20
N GLY A 30 2.25 6.40 -6.29
CA GLY A 30 2.67 7.59 -5.57
C GLY A 30 1.89 7.73 -4.28
N TYR A 31 2.44 8.46 -3.33
CA TYR A 31 1.78 8.73 -2.06
C TYR A 31 0.87 9.97 -2.16
N ILE A 32 -0.09 10.06 -1.25
CA ILE A 32 -0.96 11.23 -1.11
C ILE A 32 -0.14 12.36 -0.52
N LYS A 33 0.08 13.43 -1.27
CA LYS A 33 0.87 14.56 -0.78
C LYS A 33 0.11 15.35 0.28
N PRO A 34 0.80 15.93 1.29
CA PRO A 34 0.15 16.72 2.34
C PRO A 34 -0.70 17.88 1.82
N GLU A 35 -0.34 18.46 0.67
CA GLU A 35 -1.11 19.52 0.01
C GLU A 35 -2.41 19.04 -0.63
N ASP A 36 -2.52 17.76 -0.97
CA ASP A 36 -3.73 17.15 -1.54
C ASP A 36 -4.74 16.76 -0.45
N ILE A 37 -4.31 16.76 0.83
CA ILE A 37 -5.17 16.45 1.96
C ILE A 37 -5.95 17.72 2.36
N PRO A 38 -7.31 17.66 2.46
CA PRO A 38 -8.12 18.81 2.85
C PRO A 38 -7.67 19.45 4.16
N ASN A 39 -7.45 20.76 4.16
CA ASN A 39 -7.09 21.53 5.36
C ASN A 39 -8.32 22.04 6.12
N ILE A 40 -9.37 21.23 6.15
CA ILE A 40 -10.62 21.45 6.89
C ILE A 40 -11.03 20.17 7.60
N ASP A 41 -11.76 20.31 8.69
CA ASP A 41 -12.30 19.15 9.40
C ASP A 41 -13.42 18.49 8.61
N LEU A 42 -13.31 17.18 8.36
CA LEU A 42 -14.24 16.38 7.57
C LEU A 42 -15.19 15.57 8.45
N TYR A 43 -16.41 15.33 7.96
CA TYR A 43 -17.29 14.31 8.52
C TYR A 43 -16.90 12.91 8.02
N MET A 44 -17.33 11.87 8.72
CA MET A 44 -17.01 10.47 8.40
C MET A 44 -17.25 10.09 6.93
N ASP A 45 -18.35 10.55 6.33
CA ASP A 45 -18.65 10.26 4.92
C ASP A 45 -17.64 10.89 3.98
N GLN A 46 -17.20 12.11 4.28
CA GLN A 46 -16.19 12.81 3.50
C GLN A 46 -14.82 12.14 3.65
N VAL A 47 -14.48 11.66 4.86
CA VAL A 47 -13.24 10.90 5.11
C VAL A 47 -13.22 9.63 4.28
N THR A 48 -14.30 8.83 4.32
CA THR A 48 -14.37 7.59 3.54
C THR A 48 -14.32 7.84 2.04
N THR A 49 -14.98 8.89 1.55
CA THR A 49 -14.93 9.29 0.14
C THR A 49 -13.52 9.71 -0.27
N PHE A 50 -12.87 10.57 0.51
CA PHE A 50 -11.50 11.02 0.26
C PHE A 50 -10.52 9.82 0.17
N MET A 51 -10.55 8.93 1.18
CA MET A 51 -9.69 7.75 1.19
C MET A 51 -9.96 6.83 -0.01
N GLU A 52 -11.23 6.65 -0.38
CA GLU A 52 -11.63 5.83 -1.53
C GLU A 52 -11.12 6.40 -2.85
N GLU A 53 -11.22 7.71 -3.05
CA GLU A 53 -10.76 8.40 -4.26
C GLU A 53 -9.23 8.36 -4.38
N GLN A 54 -8.53 8.71 -3.30
CA GLN A 54 -7.07 8.80 -3.30
C GLN A 54 -6.37 7.44 -3.43
N LEU A 55 -6.95 6.38 -2.88
CA LEU A 55 -6.35 5.05 -2.81
C LEU A 55 -7.02 4.02 -3.72
N ALA A 56 -7.93 4.44 -4.62
CA ALA A 56 -8.64 3.56 -5.54
C ALA A 56 -7.71 2.66 -6.39
N HIS A 57 -6.53 3.20 -6.77
CA HIS A 57 -5.52 2.50 -7.57
C HIS A 57 -4.93 1.26 -6.86
N SER A 58 -4.98 1.21 -5.52
CA SER A 58 -4.44 0.11 -4.72
C SER A 58 -5.41 -1.07 -4.56
N LYS A 59 -6.66 -0.94 -5.00
CA LYS A 59 -7.66 -2.00 -4.90
C LYS A 59 -7.30 -3.19 -5.77
N ARG A 60 -7.47 -4.39 -5.22
CA ARG A 60 -7.36 -5.63 -5.99
C ARG A 60 -8.60 -5.87 -6.85
N TYR A 61 -9.79 -5.60 -6.29
CA TYR A 61 -11.08 -5.70 -6.95
C TYR A 61 -11.81 -4.38 -6.85
N GLN A 62 -12.65 -4.06 -7.85
CA GLN A 62 -13.37 -2.79 -7.89
C GLN A 62 -14.35 -2.62 -6.70
N GLU A 63 -14.93 -3.72 -6.23
CA GLU A 63 -15.83 -3.77 -5.07
C GLU A 63 -15.12 -3.66 -3.72
N ASP A 64 -13.79 -3.82 -3.67
CA ASP A 64 -13.03 -3.68 -2.42
C ASP A 64 -13.21 -2.28 -1.85
N LYS A 65 -13.28 -2.19 -0.52
CA LYS A 65 -13.33 -0.93 0.21
C LYS A 65 -11.98 -0.60 0.81
N ILE A 66 -11.54 0.64 0.61
CA ILE A 66 -10.29 1.14 1.20
C ILE A 66 -10.42 1.18 2.73
N LEU A 67 -11.35 1.99 3.22
CA LEU A 67 -11.71 2.07 4.63
C LEU A 67 -13.22 2.24 4.75
N THR A 68 -13.86 1.42 5.59
CA THR A 68 -15.27 1.58 5.91
C THR A 68 -15.46 2.42 7.17
N LYS A 69 -16.64 3.01 7.34
CA LYS A 69 -17.02 3.70 8.58
C LYS A 69 -16.84 2.84 9.82
N THR A 70 -17.18 1.54 9.71
CA THR A 70 -17.01 0.58 10.80
C THR A 70 -15.54 0.39 11.16
N MET A 71 -14.65 0.31 10.17
CA MET A 71 -13.20 0.21 10.41
C MET A 71 -12.67 1.44 11.13
N ILE A 72 -13.00 2.64 10.65
CA ILE A 72 -12.55 3.90 11.26
C ILE A 72 -13.06 4.04 12.69
N ASN A 73 -14.33 3.71 12.94
CA ASN A 73 -14.90 3.71 14.29
C ASN A 73 -14.16 2.70 15.22
N ASN A 74 -13.82 1.53 14.71
CA ASN A 74 -13.07 0.54 15.47
C ASN A 74 -11.66 1.02 15.79
N TYR A 75 -10.98 1.72 14.87
CA TYR A 75 -9.67 2.31 15.13
C TYR A 75 -9.72 3.35 16.25
N ALA A 76 -10.72 4.24 16.22
CA ALA A 76 -10.91 5.23 17.29
C ALA A 76 -11.26 4.56 18.63
N LYS A 77 -12.15 3.55 18.63
CA LYS A 77 -12.55 2.81 19.84
C LYS A 77 -11.38 2.07 20.48
N ASN A 78 -10.46 1.55 19.69
CA ASN A 78 -9.29 0.80 20.16
C ASN A 78 -8.03 1.68 20.34
N ASN A 79 -8.18 2.99 20.38
CA ASN A 79 -7.06 3.95 20.54
C ASN A 79 -5.95 3.84 19.49
N LEU A 80 -6.27 3.34 18.30
CA LEU A 80 -5.36 3.35 17.16
C LEU A 80 -5.43 4.67 16.39
N LEU A 81 -6.61 5.29 16.38
CA LEU A 81 -6.86 6.61 15.82
C LEU A 81 -7.31 7.54 16.95
N PRO A 82 -6.74 8.73 17.12
CA PRO A 82 -7.25 9.72 18.06
C PRO A 82 -8.74 9.99 17.83
N SER A 83 -9.48 10.24 18.91
CA SER A 83 -10.92 10.45 18.80
C SER A 83 -11.27 11.74 18.05
N PRO A 84 -12.26 11.72 17.15
CA PRO A 84 -12.68 12.91 16.43
C PRO A 84 -13.36 13.92 17.38
N VAL A 85 -13.16 15.21 17.12
CA VAL A 85 -13.80 16.30 17.88
C VAL A 85 -15.13 16.63 17.25
N LYS A 86 -16.22 16.52 18.01
CA LYS A 86 -17.60 16.78 17.50
C LYS A 86 -17.92 16.01 16.21
N LYS A 87 -17.47 14.75 16.13
CA LYS A 87 -17.62 13.87 14.96
C LYS A 87 -16.89 14.36 13.69
N ARG A 88 -15.91 15.24 13.84
CA ARG A 88 -15.09 15.75 12.74
C ARG A 88 -13.67 15.26 12.86
N TYR A 89 -13.09 14.95 11.74
CA TYR A 89 -11.74 14.42 11.55
C TYR A 89 -10.88 15.51 10.90
N SER A 90 -9.80 15.89 11.56
CA SER A 90 -8.83 16.87 11.05
C SER A 90 -7.87 16.26 10.03
N LYS A 91 -7.02 17.10 9.42
CA LYS A 91 -5.93 16.65 8.53
C LYS A 91 -5.06 15.59 9.19
N GLU A 92 -4.71 15.74 10.47
CA GLU A 92 -3.89 14.78 11.20
C GLU A 92 -4.58 13.41 11.32
N HIS A 93 -5.89 13.36 11.48
CA HIS A 93 -6.62 12.09 11.44
C HIS A 93 -6.47 11.39 10.08
N LEU A 94 -6.51 12.14 8.97
CA LEU A 94 -6.33 11.59 7.63
C LEU A 94 -4.92 11.05 7.45
N LEU A 95 -3.90 11.75 7.94
CA LEU A 95 -2.51 11.27 7.92
C LEU A 95 -2.36 9.95 8.69
N VAL A 96 -2.94 9.84 9.89
CA VAL A 96 -2.94 8.59 10.67
C VAL A 96 -3.67 7.49 9.92
N LEU A 97 -4.83 7.76 9.33
CA LEU A 97 -5.59 6.78 8.54
C LEU A 97 -4.81 6.27 7.33
N ILE A 98 -4.01 7.12 6.68
CA ILE A 98 -3.15 6.71 5.58
C ILE A 98 -2.06 5.75 6.09
N PHE A 99 -1.39 6.04 7.20
CA PHE A 99 -0.45 5.11 7.83
C PHE A 99 -1.11 3.77 8.18
N ILE A 100 -2.28 3.80 8.82
CA ILE A 100 -3.03 2.57 9.16
C ILE A 100 -3.35 1.78 7.89
N TYR A 101 -3.76 2.44 6.82
CA TYR A 101 -4.07 1.80 5.56
C TYR A 101 -2.88 1.03 4.98
N TYR A 102 -1.69 1.62 4.97
CA TYR A 102 -0.47 0.96 4.50
C TYR A 102 -0.06 -0.22 5.39
N PHE A 103 -0.20 -0.08 6.71
CA PHE A 103 0.21 -1.12 7.65
C PHE A 103 -0.79 -2.27 7.79
N LYS A 104 -2.11 -2.01 7.65
CA LYS A 104 -3.16 -2.98 7.98
C LYS A 104 -3.11 -4.32 7.23
N ASN A 105 -2.46 -4.35 6.07
CA ASN A 105 -2.32 -5.55 5.26
C ASN A 105 -1.03 -6.34 5.57
N ILE A 106 -0.15 -5.79 6.40
CA ILE A 106 1.17 -6.34 6.72
C ILE A 106 1.26 -6.69 8.20
N LEU A 107 0.76 -5.83 9.07
CA LEU A 107 0.89 -5.90 10.52
C LEU A 107 -0.44 -6.14 11.22
N SER A 108 -0.37 -6.73 12.40
CA SER A 108 -1.53 -6.81 13.30
C SER A 108 -1.91 -5.42 13.84
N ILE A 109 -3.15 -5.29 14.33
CA ILE A 109 -3.60 -4.04 14.96
C ILE A 109 -2.72 -3.66 16.14
N ASN A 110 -2.26 -4.64 16.94
CA ASN A 110 -1.39 -4.39 18.08
C ASN A 110 -0.02 -3.85 17.66
N ASP A 111 0.55 -4.39 16.58
CA ASP A 111 1.84 -3.91 16.04
C ASP A 111 1.69 -2.48 15.52
N ILE A 112 0.60 -2.19 14.80
CA ILE A 112 0.30 -0.85 14.32
C ILE A 112 0.14 0.14 15.48
N GLN A 113 -0.52 -0.25 16.57
CA GLN A 113 -0.62 0.56 17.79
C GLN A 113 0.75 0.84 18.39
N THR A 114 1.60 -0.18 18.49
CA THR A 114 2.97 -0.04 19.03
C THR A 114 3.78 0.97 18.21
N LEU A 115 3.61 0.98 16.90
CA LEU A 115 4.29 1.91 16.00
C LEU A 115 3.71 3.32 16.04
N LEU A 116 2.37 3.45 15.97
CA LEU A 116 1.72 4.74 15.76
C LEU A 116 1.41 5.50 17.04
N ASN A 117 1.12 4.82 18.17
CA ASN A 117 0.76 5.54 19.39
C ASN A 117 1.85 6.50 19.89
N PRO A 118 3.15 6.15 19.92
CA PRO A 118 4.19 7.11 20.28
C PRO A 118 4.25 8.33 19.36
N ILE A 119 3.90 8.15 18.07
CA ILE A 119 3.86 9.24 17.09
C ILE A 119 2.63 10.12 17.32
N THR A 120 1.46 9.52 17.46
CA THR A 120 0.22 10.29 17.70
C THR A 120 0.22 10.98 19.06
N ASP A 121 0.69 10.33 20.12
CA ASP A 121 0.74 10.91 21.46
C ASP A 121 1.62 12.17 21.51
N LYS A 122 2.69 12.22 20.74
CA LYS A 122 3.63 13.34 20.76
C LYS A 122 3.36 14.39 19.68
N TYR A 123 2.97 13.97 18.48
CA TYR A 123 2.97 14.86 17.32
C TYR A 123 1.58 15.16 16.73
N PHE A 124 0.54 14.47 17.21
CA PHE A 124 -0.84 14.79 16.80
C PHE A 124 -1.24 16.14 17.32
N LYS A 125 -1.54 17.09 16.41
CA LYS A 125 -1.80 18.50 16.72
C LYS A 125 -0.66 19.26 17.42
N SER A 126 0.57 18.82 17.25
CA SER A 126 1.72 19.58 17.69
C SER A 126 1.78 20.93 16.97
N GLN A 127 2.16 21.97 17.73
CA GLN A 127 2.42 23.32 17.19
C GLN A 127 3.93 23.55 16.95
N GLU A 128 4.76 22.53 17.18
CA GLU A 128 6.19 22.59 16.99
C GLU A 128 6.55 22.40 15.50
N LYS A 129 7.81 22.75 15.18
CA LYS A 129 8.33 22.56 13.81
C LYS A 129 8.26 21.09 13.36
N LEU A 130 8.46 20.16 14.28
CA LEU A 130 8.27 18.73 14.03
C LEU A 130 6.86 18.34 14.46
N ASP A 131 5.99 18.20 13.49
CA ASP A 131 4.61 17.78 13.65
C ASP A 131 4.29 16.51 12.84
N LEU A 132 3.08 16.03 12.90
CA LEU A 132 2.67 14.82 12.18
C LEU A 132 2.74 15.00 10.65
N THR A 133 2.51 16.20 10.14
CA THR A 133 2.61 16.49 8.70
C THR A 133 4.05 16.36 8.23
N SER A 134 5.00 16.95 8.97
CA SER A 134 6.44 16.86 8.65
C SER A 134 6.94 15.42 8.69
N ILE A 135 6.51 14.63 9.68
CA ILE A 135 6.87 13.20 9.79
C ILE A 135 6.31 12.42 8.60
N TYR A 136 5.05 12.64 8.25
CA TYR A 136 4.42 12.00 7.11
C TYR A 136 5.16 12.32 5.81
N GLU A 137 5.45 13.59 5.55
CA GLU A 137 6.15 14.04 4.35
C GLU A 137 7.55 13.43 4.24
N GLU A 138 8.32 13.45 5.33
CA GLU A 138 9.66 12.87 5.38
C GLU A 138 9.62 11.37 5.06
N VAL A 139 8.73 10.62 5.68
CA VAL A 139 8.60 9.17 5.48
C VAL A 139 8.14 8.83 4.06
N PHE A 140 7.06 9.45 3.60
CA PHE A 140 6.49 9.11 2.29
C PHE A 140 7.29 9.67 1.11
N SER A 141 8.09 10.72 1.30
CA SER A 141 8.98 11.23 0.25
C SER A 141 10.02 10.19 -0.19
N MET A 142 10.38 9.23 0.68
CA MET A 142 11.28 8.13 0.35
C MET A 142 10.66 7.11 -0.63
N GLU A 143 9.33 7.10 -0.79
CA GLU A 143 8.64 6.13 -1.64
C GLU A 143 9.11 6.20 -3.10
N LYS A 144 9.37 7.39 -3.61
CA LYS A 144 9.83 7.58 -4.99
C LYS A 144 11.14 6.84 -5.29
N GLU A 145 12.09 6.89 -4.37
CA GLU A 145 13.35 6.16 -4.49
C GLU A 145 13.13 4.65 -4.39
N GLN A 146 12.25 4.22 -3.48
CA GLN A 146 11.89 2.82 -3.32
C GLN A 146 11.19 2.23 -4.55
N ILE A 147 10.40 3.01 -5.28
CA ILE A 147 9.80 2.60 -6.55
C ILE A 147 10.87 2.25 -7.59
N GLU A 148 11.91 3.06 -7.72
CA GLU A 148 13.01 2.78 -8.66
C GLU A 148 13.84 1.56 -8.25
N VAL A 149 14.04 1.34 -6.96
CA VAL A 149 14.67 0.11 -6.43
C VAL A 149 13.79 -1.10 -6.75
N LEU A 150 12.49 -1.03 -6.49
CA LEU A 150 11.54 -2.10 -6.77
C LEU A 150 11.52 -2.48 -8.25
N LYS A 151 11.53 -1.50 -9.16
CA LYS A 151 11.55 -1.76 -10.61
C LYS A 151 12.78 -2.57 -11.03
N LYS A 152 13.95 -2.23 -10.51
CA LYS A 152 15.20 -2.97 -10.78
C LYS A 152 15.15 -4.39 -10.22
N GLU A 153 14.61 -4.54 -9.03
CA GLU A 153 14.45 -5.83 -8.36
C GLU A 153 13.46 -6.74 -9.11
N LEU A 154 12.31 -6.20 -9.54
CA LEU A 154 11.33 -6.92 -10.36
C LEU A 154 11.95 -7.45 -11.65
N LEU A 155 12.71 -6.63 -12.37
CA LEU A 155 13.41 -7.05 -13.59
C LEU A 155 14.44 -8.16 -13.32
N LYS A 156 15.23 -8.02 -12.26
CA LYS A 156 16.21 -9.02 -11.85
C LYS A 156 15.53 -10.35 -11.51
N ASN A 157 14.46 -10.31 -10.70
CA ASN A 157 13.73 -11.50 -10.30
C ASN A 157 13.05 -12.17 -11.50
N TYR A 158 12.50 -11.38 -12.42
CA TYR A 158 11.94 -11.89 -13.66
C TYR A 158 13.00 -12.61 -14.51
N GLN A 159 14.15 -11.99 -14.73
CA GLN A 159 15.26 -12.60 -15.48
C GLN A 159 15.75 -13.90 -14.81
N THR A 160 15.86 -13.91 -13.49
CA THR A 160 16.22 -15.12 -12.72
C THR A 160 15.19 -16.22 -12.94
N ALA A 161 13.91 -15.91 -12.89
CA ALA A 161 12.84 -16.87 -13.10
C ALA A 161 12.84 -17.44 -14.54
N GLN A 162 13.14 -16.63 -15.55
CA GLN A 162 13.23 -17.09 -16.95
C GLN A 162 14.31 -18.15 -17.18
N ASN A 163 15.33 -18.23 -16.32
CA ASN A 163 16.39 -19.22 -16.39
C ASN A 163 16.08 -20.52 -15.62
N THR A 164 14.89 -20.65 -15.05
CA THR A 164 14.42 -21.87 -14.36
C THR A 164 13.68 -22.80 -15.32
N PHE A 165 13.63 -24.07 -14.99
CA PHE A 165 12.84 -25.10 -15.71
C PHE A 165 13.11 -25.18 -17.21
N THR A 166 14.36 -24.95 -17.64
CA THR A 166 14.76 -25.02 -19.06
C THR A 166 14.60 -26.41 -19.66
N ASP A 167 14.66 -27.47 -18.83
CA ASP A 167 14.51 -28.85 -19.24
C ASP A 167 13.08 -29.40 -19.11
N ALA A 168 12.13 -28.56 -18.69
CA ALA A 168 10.72 -28.93 -18.61
C ALA A 168 10.08 -28.99 -20.01
N PRO A 169 8.96 -29.74 -20.18
CA PRO A 169 8.19 -29.72 -21.42
C PRO A 169 7.85 -28.28 -21.83
N GLU A 170 7.91 -27.99 -23.14
CA GLU A 170 7.75 -26.63 -23.68
C GLU A 170 6.41 -25.99 -23.29
N ASP A 171 5.35 -26.80 -23.27
CA ASP A 171 4.00 -26.38 -22.88
C ASP A 171 3.83 -26.06 -21.38
N GLU A 172 4.76 -26.51 -20.54
CA GLU A 172 4.77 -26.26 -19.08
C GLU A 172 5.72 -25.12 -18.68
N GLN A 173 6.71 -24.78 -19.51
CA GLN A 173 7.78 -23.84 -19.15
C GLN A 173 7.26 -22.47 -18.75
N ASP A 174 6.32 -21.90 -19.51
CA ASP A 174 5.80 -20.56 -19.24
C ASP A 174 5.14 -20.47 -17.87
N PHE A 175 4.33 -21.47 -17.52
CA PHE A 175 3.69 -21.53 -16.20
C PHE A 175 4.73 -21.72 -15.09
N LEU A 176 5.71 -22.63 -15.25
CA LEU A 176 6.71 -22.90 -14.22
C LEU A 176 7.66 -21.72 -13.99
N LYS A 177 8.02 -20.97 -15.05
CA LYS A 177 8.80 -19.74 -14.96
C LYS A 177 8.02 -18.64 -14.25
N LEU A 178 6.72 -18.49 -14.57
CA LEU A 178 5.84 -17.57 -13.86
C LEU A 178 5.70 -17.94 -12.38
N PHE A 179 5.55 -19.24 -12.09
CA PHE A 179 5.52 -19.75 -10.71
C PHE A 179 6.81 -19.41 -9.95
N SER A 180 7.99 -19.60 -10.57
CA SER A 180 9.28 -19.20 -9.99
C SER A 180 9.34 -17.70 -9.68
N PHE A 181 8.86 -16.88 -10.61
CA PHE A 181 8.81 -15.42 -10.39
C PHE A 181 7.93 -15.05 -9.20
N ILE A 182 6.73 -15.64 -9.09
CA ILE A 182 5.83 -15.43 -7.95
C ILE A 182 6.49 -15.90 -6.64
N CYS A 183 7.19 -17.04 -6.65
CA CYS A 183 7.92 -17.53 -5.47
C CYS A 183 9.02 -16.55 -5.03
N LEU A 184 9.81 -16.00 -5.95
CA LEU A 184 10.84 -15.00 -5.63
C LEU A 184 10.25 -13.77 -4.96
N LEU A 185 9.14 -13.23 -5.49
CA LEU A 185 8.43 -12.11 -4.87
C LEU A 185 7.86 -12.48 -3.50
N SER A 186 7.33 -13.69 -3.37
CA SER A 186 6.75 -14.17 -2.11
C SER A 186 7.80 -14.36 -1.01
N PHE A 187 8.99 -14.85 -1.36
CA PHE A 187 10.11 -14.95 -0.42
C PHE A 187 10.56 -13.60 0.08
N ASP A 188 10.63 -12.60 -0.79
CA ASP A 188 10.98 -11.22 -0.41
C ASP A 188 9.95 -10.62 0.56
N VAL A 189 8.67 -10.74 0.24
CA VAL A 189 7.58 -10.29 1.12
C VAL A 189 7.63 -10.99 2.48
N TYR A 190 7.83 -12.32 2.49
CA TYR A 190 7.93 -13.11 3.72
C TYR A 190 9.09 -12.64 4.60
N MET A 191 10.29 -12.50 4.03
CA MET A 191 11.47 -12.06 4.76
C MET A 191 11.32 -10.64 5.31
N LYS A 192 10.84 -9.70 4.49
CA LYS A 192 10.62 -8.31 4.92
C LYS A 192 9.55 -8.24 6.01
N LYS A 193 8.46 -8.98 5.87
CA LYS A 193 7.42 -9.03 6.90
C LYS A 193 7.97 -9.53 8.24
N THR A 194 8.73 -10.63 8.25
CA THR A 194 9.35 -11.19 9.44
C THR A 194 10.33 -10.20 10.12
N ILE A 195 11.02 -9.37 9.33
CA ILE A 195 11.92 -8.33 9.88
C ILE A 195 11.12 -7.19 10.52
N ILE A 196 9.98 -6.83 9.95
CA ILE A 196 9.13 -5.75 10.45
C ILE A 196 8.41 -6.14 11.74
N GLU A 197 7.98 -7.40 11.87
CA GLU A 197 7.33 -7.98 13.07
C GLU A 197 8.34 -8.14 14.22
#